data_977247722b04bb69fd83d0efb69d39ad
#
_entry.id   977247722b04bb69fd83d0efb69d39ad
#
_cell.length_a   1.000
_cell.length_b   1.000
_cell.length_c   1.000
_cell.angle_alpha   90.00
_cell.angle_beta   90.00
_cell.angle_gamma   90.00
#
_symmetry.space_group_name_H-M   'P 1'
#
loop_
_entity.id
_entity.type
_entity.pdbx_description
1 polymer ?
#
loop_
_entity_poly.entity_id
_entity_poly.type
_entity_poly.pdbx_seq_one_letter_code
_entity_poly.pdbx_strand_id
1 'polypeptide(L)'
;MQLMTTLGIMARMIPRYHIEMTREALAPHFSERALQMIISANIHQDDLPNQFGHDEIHYDNNAIDAGDRYIYEQRGYILAALMLPGNLGAWVAFGRLIHTAQDFYAHTNYVALWLDEQTGTPPTPAQIDPLKKDLIQSPNLCSGKIYFPMDMLAFLPIFRPLALKLLPKDSHGWMNLDAPNRGFKFDYARAAAIKRTLYEFELLQKLLPPEMFARFTDK
;
A
#
# COMPACT_ATOMS: atom_id res chain seq x y z
N MET A 1 -11.64 26.99 -10.86
CA MET A 1 -12.14 25.59 -10.74
C MET A 1 -11.25 24.56 -11.46
N GLN A 2 -10.71 24.88 -12.63
CA GLN A 2 -9.84 23.99 -13.40
C GLN A 2 -8.43 23.74 -12.78
N LEU A 3 -7.87 24.71 -12.04
CA LEU A 3 -6.56 24.54 -11.37
C LEU A 3 -6.63 23.57 -10.19
N MET A 4 -7.72 23.53 -9.42
CA MET A 4 -7.88 22.59 -8.31
C MET A 4 -8.08 21.14 -8.77
N THR A 5 -8.73 20.93 -9.92
CA THR A 5 -8.85 19.60 -10.54
C THR A 5 -7.52 19.07 -11.05
N THR A 6 -6.64 19.92 -11.55
CA THR A 6 -5.32 19.52 -12.04
C THR A 6 -4.34 19.23 -10.90
N LEU A 7 -4.39 19.97 -9.78
CA LEU A 7 -3.62 19.65 -8.57
C LEU A 7 -4.06 18.32 -7.92
N GLY A 8 -5.37 18.05 -7.90
CA GLY A 8 -5.91 16.79 -7.33
C GLY A 8 -5.54 15.53 -8.12
N ILE A 9 -5.16 15.66 -9.39
CA ILE A 9 -4.76 14.52 -10.25
C ILE A 9 -3.26 14.18 -10.07
N MET A 10 -2.45 15.08 -9.53
CA MET A 10 -0.98 14.97 -9.52
C MET A 10 -0.36 14.49 -8.22
N ALA A 11 -1.13 14.38 -7.14
CA ALA A 11 -0.64 13.97 -5.81
C ALA A 11 -0.95 12.50 -5.47
N ARG A 12 -1.42 11.70 -6.43
CA ARG A 12 -1.78 10.30 -6.22
C ARG A 12 -0.64 9.38 -6.63
N MET A 13 -0.31 8.39 -5.81
CA MET A 13 0.15 7.10 -6.32
C MET A 13 -0.80 6.78 -7.48
N ILE A 14 -0.27 6.45 -8.63
CA ILE A 14 -1.13 6.26 -9.80
C ILE A 14 -2.10 5.15 -9.41
N PRO A 15 -3.43 5.40 -9.26
CA PRO A 15 -4.41 4.41 -8.77
C PRO A 15 -4.34 3.10 -9.54
N ARG A 16 -3.82 3.18 -10.76
CA ARG A 16 -3.55 2.08 -11.66
C ARG A 16 -2.76 0.94 -10.99
N TYR A 17 -1.69 1.23 -10.25
CA TYR A 17 -0.85 0.16 -9.71
C TYR A 17 -1.53 -0.54 -8.54
N HIS A 18 -2.26 0.18 -7.69
CA HIS A 18 -3.11 -0.44 -6.66
C HIS A 18 -4.18 -1.35 -7.28
N ILE A 19 -4.82 -0.90 -8.37
CA ILE A 19 -5.82 -1.68 -9.10
C ILE A 19 -5.17 -2.95 -9.66
N GLU A 20 -4.02 -2.82 -10.35
CA GLU A 20 -3.32 -3.95 -10.97
C GLU A 20 -2.87 -4.98 -9.92
N MET A 21 -2.23 -4.55 -8.84
CA MET A 21 -1.77 -5.41 -7.75
C MET A 21 -2.94 -6.14 -7.06
N THR A 22 -4.02 -5.41 -6.78
CA THR A 22 -5.22 -5.98 -6.16
C THR A 22 -5.89 -7.01 -7.06
N ARG A 23 -6.04 -6.71 -8.37
CA ARG A 23 -6.59 -7.67 -9.33
C ARG A 23 -5.71 -8.90 -9.48
N GLU A 24 -4.39 -8.72 -9.61
CA GLU A 24 -3.46 -9.83 -9.76
C GLU A 24 -3.52 -10.79 -8.55
N ALA A 25 -3.61 -10.25 -7.34
CA ALA A 25 -3.68 -11.06 -6.14
C ALA A 25 -5.06 -11.70 -5.91
N LEU A 26 -6.17 -10.99 -6.19
CA LEU A 26 -7.48 -11.34 -5.65
C LEU A 26 -8.52 -11.76 -6.69
N ALA A 27 -8.33 -11.53 -7.99
CA ALA A 27 -9.33 -11.88 -9.00
C ALA A 27 -9.75 -13.38 -9.00
N PRO A 28 -8.84 -14.34 -8.75
CA PRO A 28 -9.22 -15.74 -8.64
C PRO A 28 -10.11 -16.05 -7.44
N HIS A 29 -10.13 -15.19 -6.43
CA HIS A 29 -10.69 -15.47 -5.11
C HIS A 29 -12.03 -14.81 -4.83
N PHE A 30 -12.36 -13.71 -5.49
CA PHE A 30 -13.57 -12.93 -5.26
C PHE A 30 -14.50 -12.93 -6.48
N SER A 31 -15.81 -12.69 -6.24
CA SER A 31 -16.71 -12.29 -7.33
C SER A 31 -16.25 -10.94 -7.90
N GLU A 32 -16.59 -10.65 -9.16
CA GLU A 32 -16.25 -9.36 -9.78
C GLU A 32 -16.87 -8.19 -8.99
N ARG A 33 -18.09 -8.36 -8.47
CA ARG A 33 -18.76 -7.35 -7.63
C ARG A 33 -17.95 -7.05 -6.36
N ALA A 34 -17.56 -8.08 -5.62
CA ALA A 34 -16.78 -7.92 -4.40
C ALA A 34 -15.40 -7.30 -4.70
N LEU A 35 -14.74 -7.78 -5.74
CA LEU A 35 -13.43 -7.27 -6.18
C LEU A 35 -13.49 -5.78 -6.55
N GLN A 36 -14.51 -5.34 -7.26
CA GLN A 36 -14.70 -3.92 -7.61
C GLN A 36 -14.87 -3.05 -6.36
N MET A 37 -15.63 -3.50 -5.36
CA MET A 37 -15.80 -2.76 -4.11
C MET A 37 -14.51 -2.67 -3.31
N ILE A 38 -13.74 -3.78 -3.25
CA ILE A 38 -12.42 -3.82 -2.60
C ILE A 38 -11.46 -2.85 -3.28
N ILE A 39 -11.37 -2.89 -4.62
CA ILE A 39 -10.54 -1.97 -5.41
C ILE A 39 -10.97 -0.52 -5.19
N SER A 40 -12.25 -0.24 -5.23
CA SER A 40 -12.78 1.11 -4.99
C SER A 40 -12.36 1.62 -3.62
N ALA A 41 -12.51 0.81 -2.57
CA ALA A 41 -12.11 1.20 -1.21
C ALA A 41 -10.60 1.34 -1.06
N ASN A 42 -9.80 0.54 -1.77
CA ASN A 42 -8.35 0.66 -1.82
C ASN A 42 -7.95 2.03 -2.38
N ILE A 43 -8.36 2.35 -3.60
CA ILE A 43 -7.94 3.60 -4.26
C ILE A 43 -8.52 4.88 -3.62
N HIS A 44 -9.62 4.79 -2.86
CA HIS A 44 -10.17 5.94 -2.11
C HIS A 44 -9.31 6.33 -0.90
N GLN A 45 -8.37 5.49 -0.47
CA GLN A 45 -7.40 5.87 0.56
C GLN A 45 -6.45 6.97 0.07
N ASP A 46 -6.25 7.10 -1.25
CA ASP A 46 -5.50 8.17 -1.90
C ASP A 46 -6.29 9.47 -2.10
N ASP A 47 -7.53 9.55 -1.66
CA ASP A 47 -8.30 10.79 -1.75
C ASP A 47 -7.71 11.87 -0.83
N LEU A 48 -7.77 13.14 -1.28
CA LEU A 48 -7.14 14.27 -0.59
C LEU A 48 -7.37 14.34 0.92
N PRO A 49 -8.57 14.04 1.46
CA PRO A 49 -8.77 14.06 2.91
C PRO A 49 -7.92 13.03 3.66
N ASN A 50 -7.55 11.93 3.02
CA ASN A 50 -6.77 10.84 3.61
C ASN A 50 -5.25 11.02 3.41
N GLN A 51 -4.84 11.95 2.56
CA GLN A 51 -3.42 12.23 2.25
C GLN A 51 -2.74 13.09 3.31
N PHE A 52 -3.49 13.85 4.11
CA PHE A 52 -2.92 14.78 5.07
C PHE A 52 -3.39 14.45 6.48
N GLY A 53 -2.42 14.27 7.38
CA GLY A 53 -2.69 13.98 8.80
C GLY A 53 -3.10 12.52 9.06
N HIS A 54 -2.89 11.63 8.10
CA HIS A 54 -3.18 10.20 8.15
C HIS A 54 -1.97 9.37 7.74
N ASP A 55 -0.83 9.66 8.36
CA ASP A 55 0.44 8.96 8.08
C ASP A 55 0.34 7.45 8.25
N GLU A 56 -0.58 6.99 9.12
CA GLU A 56 -0.86 5.58 9.37
C GLU A 56 -1.44 4.84 8.16
N ILE A 57 -2.14 5.55 7.28
CA ILE A 57 -2.74 4.94 6.07
C ILE A 57 -1.65 4.60 5.06
N HIS A 58 -0.62 5.47 4.95
CA HIS A 58 0.40 5.43 3.91
C HIS A 58 1.79 5.05 4.40
N TYR A 59 1.96 4.76 5.69
CA TYR A 59 3.28 4.56 6.33
C TYR A 59 4.22 5.76 6.18
N ASP A 60 3.72 6.98 6.03
CA ASP A 60 4.55 8.17 5.94
C ASP A 60 5.11 8.61 7.30
N ASN A 61 6.10 9.49 7.30
CA ASN A 61 6.66 10.10 8.51
C ASN A 61 7.15 9.11 9.58
N ASN A 62 7.62 7.91 9.18
CA ASN A 62 7.99 6.82 10.07
C ASN A 62 6.85 6.31 10.96
N ALA A 63 5.61 6.43 10.53
CA ALA A 63 4.44 5.93 11.26
C ALA A 63 4.27 4.40 11.16
N ILE A 64 5.38 3.64 11.28
CA ILE A 64 5.40 2.18 11.08
C ILE A 64 4.41 1.48 12.03
N ASP A 65 4.54 1.73 13.34
CA ASP A 65 3.66 1.12 14.34
C ASP A 65 2.18 1.54 14.18
N ALA A 66 1.95 2.77 13.70
CA ALA A 66 0.60 3.27 13.47
C ALA A 66 -0.03 2.61 12.23
N GLY A 67 0.74 2.40 11.16
CA GLY A 67 0.31 1.67 9.97
C GLY A 67 -0.01 0.21 10.28
N ASP A 68 0.84 -0.47 11.04
CA ASP A 68 0.59 -1.85 11.49
C ASP A 68 -0.69 -1.94 12.34
N ARG A 69 -0.90 -0.97 13.23
CA ARG A 69 -2.12 -0.87 14.03
C ARG A 69 -3.34 -0.64 13.16
N TYR A 70 -3.26 0.24 12.17
CA TYR A 70 -4.35 0.48 11.22
C TYR A 70 -4.73 -0.79 10.47
N ILE A 71 -3.77 -1.56 9.95
CA ILE A 71 -4.02 -2.87 9.33
C ILE A 71 -4.73 -3.82 10.31
N TYR A 72 -4.27 -3.87 11.55
CA TYR A 72 -4.90 -4.70 12.59
C TYR A 72 -6.35 -4.29 12.87
N GLU A 73 -6.63 -2.99 12.98
CA GLU A 73 -7.96 -2.44 13.19
C GLU A 73 -8.90 -2.73 12.00
N GLN A 74 -8.41 -2.55 10.77
CA GLN A 74 -9.20 -2.89 9.57
C GLN A 74 -9.54 -4.39 9.54
N ARG A 75 -8.64 -5.26 9.98
CA ARG A 75 -8.91 -6.70 10.12
C ARG A 75 -10.02 -6.96 11.14
N GLY A 76 -10.01 -6.24 12.27
CA GLY A 76 -11.11 -6.26 13.25
C GLY A 76 -12.45 -5.80 12.66
N TYR A 77 -12.44 -4.74 11.85
CA TYR A 77 -13.65 -4.25 11.17
C TYR A 77 -14.21 -5.26 10.16
N ILE A 78 -13.35 -5.99 9.43
CA ILE A 78 -13.80 -7.07 8.54
C ILE A 78 -14.59 -8.12 9.33
N LEU A 79 -14.02 -8.60 10.44
CA LEU A 79 -14.66 -9.62 11.29
C LEU A 79 -16.00 -9.11 11.84
N ALA A 80 -16.02 -7.88 12.37
CA ALA A 80 -17.24 -7.29 12.90
C ALA A 80 -18.32 -7.07 11.83
N ALA A 81 -17.93 -6.61 10.63
CA ALA A 81 -18.87 -6.39 9.52
C ALA A 81 -19.52 -7.71 9.04
N LEU A 82 -18.77 -8.82 9.05
CA LEU A 82 -19.30 -10.13 8.66
C LEU A 82 -20.24 -10.74 9.71
N MET A 83 -20.29 -10.22 10.93
CA MET A 83 -21.32 -10.60 11.92
C MET A 83 -22.68 -9.96 11.62
N LEU A 84 -22.73 -8.94 10.76
CA LEU A 84 -23.94 -8.24 10.36
C LEU A 84 -24.44 -8.76 9.00
N PRO A 85 -25.72 -8.49 8.65
CA PRO A 85 -26.20 -8.77 7.30
C PRO A 85 -25.45 -7.93 6.25
N GLY A 86 -25.07 -8.57 5.13
CA GLY A 86 -24.36 -7.92 4.02
C GLY A 86 -22.83 -8.04 4.14
N ASN A 87 -22.13 -7.66 3.06
CA ASN A 87 -20.69 -7.86 2.93
C ASN A 87 -19.94 -6.54 2.65
N LEU A 88 -20.66 -5.48 2.34
CA LEU A 88 -20.06 -4.21 1.89
C LEU A 88 -19.04 -3.65 2.90
N GLY A 89 -19.37 -3.66 4.18
CA GLY A 89 -18.47 -3.18 5.22
C GLY A 89 -17.17 -3.97 5.29
N ALA A 90 -17.23 -5.30 5.09
CA ALA A 90 -16.06 -6.15 5.07
C ALA A 90 -15.18 -5.89 3.84
N TRP A 91 -15.77 -5.71 2.66
CA TRP A 91 -15.04 -5.38 1.45
C TRP A 91 -14.36 -4.00 1.53
N VAL A 92 -15.05 -3.01 2.09
CA VAL A 92 -14.48 -1.68 2.30
C VAL A 92 -13.30 -1.74 3.27
N ALA A 93 -13.46 -2.41 4.40
CA ALA A 93 -12.36 -2.56 5.37
C ALA A 93 -11.18 -3.34 4.79
N PHE A 94 -11.44 -4.38 3.98
CA PHE A 94 -10.38 -5.14 3.32
C PHE A 94 -9.66 -4.30 2.25
N GLY A 95 -10.38 -3.49 1.47
CA GLY A 95 -9.77 -2.56 0.52
C GLY A 95 -8.83 -1.56 1.20
N ARG A 96 -9.25 -0.99 2.34
CA ARG A 96 -8.43 -0.09 3.16
C ARG A 96 -7.18 -0.80 3.71
N LEU A 97 -7.35 -1.99 4.25
CA LEU A 97 -6.25 -2.81 4.77
C LEU A 97 -5.18 -3.05 3.71
N ILE A 98 -5.58 -3.54 2.53
CA ILE A 98 -4.62 -3.89 1.48
C ILE A 98 -3.96 -2.66 0.85
N HIS A 99 -4.62 -1.49 0.84
CA HIS A 99 -3.98 -0.24 0.45
C HIS A 99 -2.74 0.02 1.32
N THR A 100 -2.95 0.14 2.62
CA THR A 100 -1.87 0.37 3.59
C THR A 100 -0.79 -0.72 3.52
N ALA A 101 -1.19 -2.00 3.37
CA ALA A 101 -0.26 -3.11 3.22
C ALA A 101 0.59 -3.04 1.93
N GLN A 102 0.06 -2.46 0.84
CA GLN A 102 0.76 -2.22 -0.41
C GLN A 102 1.73 -1.04 -0.28
N ASP A 103 1.30 0.05 0.36
CA ASP A 103 2.10 1.25 0.58
C ASP A 103 3.32 1.02 1.47
N PHE A 104 3.28 0.04 2.37
CA PHE A 104 4.44 -0.35 3.14
C PHE A 104 5.68 -0.57 2.27
N TYR A 105 5.55 -1.25 1.12
CA TYR A 105 6.68 -1.53 0.24
C TYR A 105 7.04 -0.37 -0.67
N ALA A 106 6.10 0.51 -0.93
CA ALA A 106 6.34 1.69 -1.74
C ALA A 106 6.98 2.83 -0.95
N HIS A 107 6.60 3.01 0.33
CA HIS A 107 6.98 4.18 1.13
C HIS A 107 8.06 3.90 2.17
N THR A 108 8.39 2.62 2.44
CA THR A 108 9.49 2.26 3.35
C THR A 108 10.76 1.86 2.60
N ASN A 109 11.87 1.78 3.32
CA ASN A 109 13.12 1.24 2.81
C ASN A 109 13.20 -0.30 2.84
N TYR A 110 12.09 -1.01 3.09
CA TYR A 110 12.05 -2.47 3.19
C TYR A 110 12.72 -3.17 2.01
N VAL A 111 12.35 -2.77 0.78
CA VAL A 111 12.93 -3.34 -0.45
C VAL A 111 14.45 -3.14 -0.52
N ALA A 112 14.92 -1.97 -0.09
CA ALA A 112 16.36 -1.70 -0.06
C ALA A 112 17.07 -2.61 0.94
N LEU A 113 16.56 -2.70 2.17
CA LEU A 113 17.10 -3.58 3.21
C LEU A 113 17.11 -5.05 2.78
N TRP A 114 16.02 -5.50 2.13
CA TRP A 114 15.93 -6.87 1.64
C TRP A 114 17.00 -7.16 0.56
N LEU A 115 17.21 -6.23 -0.37
CA LEU A 115 18.21 -6.35 -1.43
C LEU A 115 19.63 -6.30 -0.88
N ASP A 116 19.89 -5.48 0.13
CA ASP A 116 21.22 -5.32 0.73
C ASP A 116 21.70 -6.60 1.46
N GLU A 117 20.78 -7.48 1.86
CA GLU A 117 21.13 -8.78 2.44
C GLU A 117 21.49 -9.86 1.39
N GLN A 118 21.18 -9.60 0.12
CA GLN A 118 21.43 -10.59 -0.92
C GLN A 118 22.91 -10.61 -1.32
N THR A 119 23.47 -11.79 -1.39
CA THR A 119 24.86 -12.02 -1.82
C THR A 119 24.87 -12.78 -3.15
N GLY A 120 25.82 -12.47 -4.03
CA GLY A 120 25.96 -13.13 -5.32
C GLY A 120 25.06 -12.57 -6.42
N THR A 121 24.42 -13.45 -7.19
CA THR A 121 23.53 -13.02 -8.29
C THR A 121 22.31 -12.30 -7.74
N PRO A 122 21.97 -11.10 -8.23
CA PRO A 122 20.79 -10.39 -7.79
C PRO A 122 19.52 -11.25 -7.95
N PRO A 123 18.68 -11.34 -6.90
CA PRO A 123 17.43 -12.11 -6.99
C PRO A 123 16.46 -11.45 -7.97
N THR A 124 15.50 -12.22 -8.45
CA THR A 124 14.38 -11.64 -9.22
C THR A 124 13.33 -11.03 -8.28
N PRO A 125 12.50 -10.07 -8.75
CA PRO A 125 11.40 -9.53 -7.96
C PRO A 125 10.46 -10.61 -7.38
N ALA A 126 10.23 -11.69 -8.11
CA ALA A 126 9.41 -12.80 -7.65
C ALA A 126 9.96 -13.53 -6.40
N GLN A 127 11.24 -13.37 -6.09
CA GLN A 127 11.89 -14.01 -4.94
C GLN A 127 11.77 -13.20 -3.64
N ILE A 128 11.30 -11.94 -3.69
CA ILE A 128 11.19 -11.13 -2.47
C ILE A 128 10.31 -11.83 -1.45
N ASP A 129 10.79 -11.89 -0.21
CA ASP A 129 9.98 -12.26 0.95
C ASP A 129 9.31 -10.99 1.50
N PRO A 130 7.97 -10.88 1.44
CA PRO A 130 7.28 -9.69 1.91
C PRO A 130 7.19 -9.61 3.44
N LEU A 131 7.45 -10.70 4.15
CA LEU A 131 7.20 -10.82 5.59
C LEU A 131 8.43 -11.26 6.37
N LYS A 132 9.63 -10.95 5.85
CA LYS A 132 10.88 -11.29 6.57
C LYS A 132 10.92 -10.55 7.90
N LYS A 133 10.74 -11.33 8.97
CA LYS A 133 10.55 -10.82 10.34
C LYS A 133 11.69 -9.92 10.80
N ASP A 134 12.92 -10.31 10.51
CA ASP A 134 14.11 -9.57 10.94
C ASP A 134 14.17 -8.17 10.31
N LEU A 135 13.64 -8.02 9.09
CA LEU A 135 13.56 -6.72 8.41
C LEU A 135 12.40 -5.87 8.93
N ILE A 136 11.22 -6.49 9.14
CA ILE A 136 10.06 -5.79 9.69
C ILE A 136 10.34 -5.25 11.09
N GLN A 137 11.12 -5.99 11.88
CA GLN A 137 11.53 -5.61 13.25
C GLN A 137 12.88 -4.88 13.29
N SER A 138 13.46 -4.58 12.14
CA SER A 138 14.77 -3.90 12.09
C SER A 138 14.68 -2.47 12.62
N PRO A 139 15.60 -2.06 13.48
CA PRO A 139 15.73 -0.65 13.89
C PRO A 139 16.11 0.28 12.73
N ASN A 140 16.55 -0.30 11.60
CA ASN A 140 16.91 0.44 10.38
C ASN A 140 15.70 0.58 9.43
N LEU A 141 14.56 -0.06 9.72
CA LEU A 141 13.35 0.12 8.94
C LEU A 141 12.84 1.55 9.14
N CYS A 142 12.65 2.26 8.05
CA CYS A 142 12.14 3.63 8.07
C CYS A 142 11.29 3.90 6.84
N SER A 143 10.47 4.93 6.92
CA SER A 143 9.66 5.41 5.80
C SER A 143 9.93 6.87 5.46
N GLY A 144 9.50 7.28 4.28
CA GLY A 144 9.68 8.62 3.78
C GLY A 144 9.00 9.67 4.65
N LYS A 145 9.71 10.75 4.98
CA LYS A 145 9.17 11.90 5.71
C LYS A 145 8.60 12.93 4.74
N ILE A 146 7.49 13.52 5.09
CA ILE A 146 6.87 14.59 4.31
C ILE A 146 7.42 15.95 4.76
N TYR A 147 8.19 16.60 3.89
CA TYR A 147 8.75 17.93 4.09
C TYR A 147 7.90 18.98 3.37
N PHE A 148 6.83 19.44 4.04
CA PHE A 148 5.96 20.47 3.48
C PHE A 148 6.67 21.82 3.39
N PRO A 149 6.52 22.61 2.29
CA PRO A 149 5.75 22.33 1.07
C PRO A 149 6.56 21.63 -0.04
N MET A 150 7.84 21.30 0.19
CA MET A 150 8.75 20.85 -0.85
C MET A 150 8.38 19.49 -1.44
N ASP A 151 7.91 18.55 -0.61
CA ASP A 151 7.41 17.26 -1.12
C ASP A 151 6.19 17.45 -2.03
N MET A 152 5.32 18.43 -1.76
CA MET A 152 4.21 18.80 -2.65
C MET A 152 4.70 19.19 -4.05
N LEU A 153 5.82 19.90 -4.14
CA LEU A 153 6.42 20.25 -5.43
C LEU A 153 7.05 19.03 -6.13
N ALA A 154 7.53 18.06 -5.37
CA ALA A 154 8.10 16.83 -5.93
C ALA A 154 7.04 15.93 -6.59
N PHE A 155 5.76 16.06 -6.26
CA PHE A 155 4.66 15.39 -6.96
C PHE A 155 4.37 16.01 -8.34
N LEU A 156 4.74 17.27 -8.57
CA LEU A 156 4.54 17.93 -9.85
C LEU A 156 5.71 17.60 -10.81
N PRO A 157 5.50 16.88 -11.93
CA PRO A 157 6.58 16.41 -12.79
C PRO A 157 7.56 17.50 -13.22
N ILE A 158 7.06 18.71 -13.51
CA ILE A 158 7.87 19.85 -13.97
C ILE A 158 8.79 20.40 -12.86
N PHE A 159 8.37 20.35 -11.59
CA PHE A 159 9.13 20.86 -10.44
C PHE A 159 9.94 19.78 -9.73
N ARG A 160 9.61 18.51 -9.97
CA ARG A 160 10.25 17.39 -9.31
C ARG A 160 11.76 17.38 -9.34
N PRO A 161 12.44 17.59 -10.49
CA PRO A 161 13.91 17.59 -10.53
C PRO A 161 14.55 18.66 -9.63
N LEU A 162 13.88 19.81 -9.50
CA LEU A 162 14.33 20.89 -8.62
C LEU A 162 14.01 20.55 -7.14
N ALA A 163 12.81 20.11 -6.85
CA ALA A 163 12.38 19.74 -5.50
C ALA A 163 13.27 18.63 -4.93
N LEU A 164 13.57 17.58 -5.69
CA LEU A 164 14.46 16.49 -5.26
C LEU A 164 15.89 16.94 -4.96
N LYS A 165 16.38 18.03 -5.56
CA LYS A 165 17.70 18.58 -5.21
C LYS A 165 17.72 19.25 -3.83
N LEU A 166 16.58 19.75 -3.39
CA LEU A 166 16.42 20.47 -2.13
C LEU A 166 15.91 19.58 -1.00
N LEU A 167 15.23 18.48 -1.32
CA LEU A 167 14.68 17.54 -0.35
C LEU A 167 15.78 16.64 0.24
N PRO A 168 15.72 16.37 1.55
CA PRO A 168 16.54 15.34 2.19
C PRO A 168 16.30 13.95 1.58
N LYS A 169 17.29 13.06 1.71
CA LYS A 169 17.20 11.70 1.14
C LYS A 169 16.20 10.80 1.85
N ASP A 170 15.81 11.16 3.07
CA ASP A 170 14.76 10.50 3.85
C ASP A 170 13.36 11.09 3.58
N SER A 171 13.21 11.97 2.57
CA SER A 171 11.90 12.48 2.18
C SER A 171 11.07 11.45 1.42
N HIS A 172 9.75 11.58 1.52
CA HIS A 172 8.81 10.80 0.71
C HIS A 172 9.12 10.94 -0.79
N GLY A 173 9.43 12.14 -1.27
CA GLY A 173 9.79 12.40 -2.66
C GLY A 173 10.99 11.58 -3.16
N TRP A 174 11.95 11.27 -2.28
CA TRP A 174 13.10 10.42 -2.61
C TRP A 174 12.82 8.93 -2.43
N MET A 175 12.16 8.55 -1.36
CA MET A 175 12.04 7.14 -0.93
C MET A 175 10.95 6.38 -1.68
N ASN A 176 9.88 7.06 -2.13
CA ASN A 176 8.73 6.37 -2.68
C ASN A 176 9.03 5.56 -3.95
N LEU A 177 8.40 4.40 -4.06
CA LEU A 177 8.48 3.45 -5.18
C LEU A 177 7.11 3.28 -5.87
N ASP A 178 6.38 4.38 -6.09
CA ASP A 178 4.98 4.36 -6.56
C ASP A 178 4.81 4.08 -8.05
N ALA A 179 5.89 4.10 -8.82
CA ALA A 179 5.83 3.92 -10.26
C ALA A 179 7.15 3.41 -10.85
N PRO A 180 7.16 2.80 -12.05
CA PRO A 180 8.37 2.28 -12.71
C PRO A 180 9.48 3.32 -12.91
N ASN A 181 9.14 4.59 -13.06
CA ASN A 181 10.11 5.66 -13.21
C ASN A 181 10.91 5.97 -11.93
N ARG A 182 10.61 5.27 -10.83
CA ARG A 182 11.38 5.29 -9.57
C ARG A 182 12.59 4.34 -9.61
N GLY A 183 12.71 3.54 -10.66
CA GLY A 183 13.83 2.63 -10.88
C GLY A 183 13.46 1.18 -10.61
N PHE A 184 14.46 0.30 -10.74
CA PHE A 184 14.29 -1.16 -10.70
C PHE A 184 13.67 -1.69 -9.39
N LYS A 185 13.80 -0.97 -8.27
CA LYS A 185 13.21 -1.36 -6.98
C LYS A 185 11.69 -1.36 -6.99
N PHE A 186 11.06 -0.62 -7.92
CA PHE A 186 9.61 -0.65 -8.09
C PHE A 186 9.07 -2.06 -8.34
N ASP A 187 9.74 -2.86 -9.17
CA ASP A 187 9.27 -4.22 -9.48
C ASP A 187 9.29 -5.13 -8.24
N TYR A 188 10.26 -4.93 -7.34
CA TYR A 188 10.32 -5.63 -6.06
C TYR A 188 9.23 -5.17 -5.10
N ALA A 189 9.00 -3.86 -5.00
CA ALA A 189 7.92 -3.29 -4.18
C ALA A 189 6.56 -3.82 -4.65
N ARG A 190 6.31 -3.81 -5.97
CA ARG A 190 5.10 -4.36 -6.57
C ARG A 190 4.92 -5.86 -6.27
N ALA A 191 5.96 -6.66 -6.44
CA ALA A 191 5.91 -8.10 -6.17
C ALA A 191 5.65 -8.38 -4.67
N ALA A 192 6.28 -7.64 -3.77
CA ALA A 192 6.05 -7.75 -2.33
C ALA A 192 4.62 -7.36 -1.95
N ALA A 193 4.09 -6.26 -2.52
CA ALA A 193 2.73 -5.79 -2.29
C ALA A 193 1.68 -6.82 -2.73
N ILE A 194 1.85 -7.46 -3.89
CA ILE A 194 0.98 -8.54 -4.37
C ILE A 194 0.99 -9.72 -3.39
N LYS A 195 2.17 -10.18 -3.00
CA LYS A 195 2.32 -11.28 -2.04
C LYS A 195 1.72 -10.94 -0.67
N ARG A 196 1.89 -9.72 -0.20
CA ARG A 196 1.30 -9.27 1.05
C ARG A 196 -0.23 -9.19 0.96
N THR A 197 -0.78 -8.73 -0.15
CA THR A 197 -2.22 -8.73 -0.40
C THR A 197 -2.79 -10.15 -0.34
N LEU A 198 -2.13 -11.11 -0.98
CA LEU A 198 -2.52 -12.52 -0.93
C LEU A 198 -2.40 -13.10 0.48
N TYR A 199 -1.33 -12.78 1.20
CA TYR A 199 -1.16 -13.18 2.60
C TYR A 199 -2.31 -12.70 3.50
N GLU A 200 -2.73 -11.44 3.37
CA GLU A 200 -3.85 -10.90 4.16
C GLU A 200 -5.17 -11.62 3.84
N PHE A 201 -5.39 -11.97 2.58
CA PHE A 201 -6.52 -12.80 2.18
C PHE A 201 -6.46 -14.21 2.79
N GLU A 202 -5.32 -14.90 2.69
CA GLU A 202 -5.12 -16.23 3.25
C GLU A 202 -5.25 -16.26 4.79
N LEU A 203 -4.83 -15.18 5.45
CA LEU A 203 -5.01 -15.02 6.89
C LEU A 203 -6.50 -14.96 7.25
N LEU A 204 -7.30 -14.19 6.51
CA LEU A 204 -8.75 -14.13 6.71
C LEU A 204 -9.41 -15.47 6.39
N GLN A 205 -8.95 -16.20 5.39
CA GLN A 205 -9.43 -17.54 5.08
C GLN A 205 -9.26 -18.51 6.27
N LYS A 206 -8.14 -18.39 6.98
CA LYS A 206 -7.85 -19.22 8.16
C LYS A 206 -8.64 -18.79 9.39
N LEU A 207 -8.98 -17.51 9.50
CA LEU A 207 -9.67 -16.95 10.66
C LEU A 207 -11.18 -17.05 10.57
N LEU A 208 -11.75 -17.06 9.39
CA LEU A 208 -13.19 -17.02 9.17
C LEU A 208 -13.80 -18.44 9.11
N PRO A 209 -14.95 -18.67 9.75
CA PRO A 209 -15.75 -19.86 9.46
C PRO A 209 -16.09 -19.98 7.97
N PRO A 210 -16.21 -21.20 7.42
CA PRO A 210 -16.43 -21.43 5.99
C PRO A 210 -17.60 -20.62 5.39
N GLU A 211 -18.71 -20.52 6.09
CA GLU A 211 -19.89 -19.77 5.64
C GLU A 211 -19.62 -18.25 5.57
N MET A 212 -18.91 -17.70 6.55
CA MET A 212 -18.52 -16.30 6.55
C MET A 212 -17.50 -16.01 5.46
N PHE A 213 -16.58 -16.95 5.22
CA PHE A 213 -15.59 -16.83 4.15
C PHE A 213 -16.25 -16.87 2.77
N ALA A 214 -17.20 -17.78 2.52
CA ALA A 214 -17.98 -17.82 1.30
C ALA A 214 -18.76 -16.51 1.06
N ARG A 215 -19.36 -15.95 2.12
CA ARG A 215 -19.99 -14.63 2.06
C ARG A 215 -18.97 -13.52 1.75
N PHE A 216 -17.80 -13.54 2.39
CA PHE A 216 -16.75 -12.55 2.18
C PHE A 216 -16.25 -12.57 0.75
N THR A 217 -16.03 -13.73 0.16
CA THR A 217 -15.59 -13.88 -1.24
C THR A 217 -16.70 -13.65 -2.26
N ASP A 218 -17.97 -13.74 -1.84
CA ASP A 218 -19.15 -13.64 -2.71
C ASP A 218 -19.17 -14.72 -3.82
N LYS A 219 -18.70 -15.93 -3.45
CA LYS A 219 -18.59 -17.11 -4.32
C LYS A 219 -19.27 -18.32 -3.68
#